data_299c7a49ee938ffbd77f2a19b560451a
#
_entry.id   299c7a49ee938ffbd77f2a19b560451a
#
_cell.length_a   1.000
_cell.length_b   1.000
_cell.length_c   1.000
_cell.angle_alpha   90.00
_cell.angle_beta   90.00
_cell.angle_gamma   90.00
#
_symmetry.space_group_name_H-M   'P 1'
#
loop_
_entity.id
_entity.type
_entity.pdbx_description
1 polymer ?
#
loop_
_entity_poly.entity_id
_entity_poly.type
_entity_poly.pdbx_seq_one_letter_code
_entity_poly.pdbx_strand_id
1 'polypeptide(L)'
;MSRSSIVQRIVADGAVAVIRADNPDKLKHIIDALRKGGMSAIEVTMTVPRALEIIEATARSLGDEIVLGVGSVLDAMTARMAINAGARYVVCPVFKPEIVETAHRYDLPVMPGCFTPTEILAAHEAG
;
A
#
# COMPACT_ATOMS: atom_id res chain seq x y z
N MET A 1 -7.43 -2.47 11.43
CA MET A 1 -8.42 -1.97 10.43
C MET A 1 -8.82 -3.12 9.53
N SER A 2 -10.09 -3.23 9.15
CA SER A 2 -10.58 -4.20 8.15
C SER A 2 -10.33 -3.68 6.72
N ARG A 3 -10.38 -4.58 5.72
CA ARG A 3 -10.28 -4.23 4.30
C ARG A 3 -11.24 -3.09 3.92
N SER A 4 -12.50 -3.22 4.32
CA SER A 4 -13.52 -2.19 4.05
C SER A 4 -13.18 -0.84 4.67
N SER A 5 -12.73 -0.80 5.92
CA SER A 5 -12.38 0.45 6.59
C SER A 5 -11.15 1.12 5.98
N ILE A 6 -10.19 0.33 5.50
CA ILE A 6 -9.02 0.83 4.78
C ILE A 6 -9.44 1.51 3.47
N VAL A 7 -10.29 0.82 2.67
CA VAL A 7 -10.80 1.37 1.41
C VAL A 7 -11.58 2.66 1.63
N GLN A 8 -12.48 2.67 2.62
CA GLN A 8 -13.24 3.89 2.96
C GLN A 8 -12.34 5.07 3.32
N ARG A 9 -11.27 4.82 4.04
CA ARG A 9 -10.33 5.86 4.44
C ARG A 9 -9.54 6.40 3.25
N ILE A 10 -9.07 5.53 2.33
CA ILE A 10 -8.41 5.93 1.08
C ILE A 10 -9.36 6.75 0.21
N VAL A 11 -10.62 6.33 0.09
CA VAL A 11 -11.64 7.06 -0.69
C VAL A 11 -11.94 8.42 -0.06
N ALA A 12 -12.00 8.51 1.26
CA ALA A 12 -12.23 9.79 1.97
C ALA A 12 -11.09 10.78 1.77
N ASP A 13 -9.84 10.32 1.72
CA ASP A 13 -8.68 11.15 1.39
C ASP A 13 -8.73 11.66 -0.06
N GLY A 14 -9.32 10.89 -0.97
CA GLY A 14 -9.44 11.24 -2.40
C GLY A 14 -8.13 11.16 -3.19
N ALA A 15 -7.01 10.88 -2.55
CA ALA A 15 -5.69 10.76 -3.17
C ALA A 15 -4.78 9.84 -2.35
N VAL A 16 -3.77 9.27 -3.02
CA VAL A 16 -2.70 8.49 -2.40
C VAL A 16 -1.36 9.16 -2.73
N ALA A 17 -0.57 9.46 -1.70
CA ALA A 17 0.78 9.99 -1.89
C ALA A 17 1.78 8.85 -2.10
N VAL A 18 2.32 8.73 -3.31
CA VAL A 18 3.37 7.76 -3.64
C VAL A 18 4.74 8.37 -3.34
N ILE A 19 5.46 7.81 -2.36
CA ILE A 19 6.73 8.36 -1.89
C ILE A 19 7.90 7.47 -2.32
N ARG A 20 8.92 8.12 -2.88
CA ARG A 20 10.21 7.53 -3.21
C ARG A 20 11.31 8.30 -2.46
N ALA A 21 11.47 8.01 -1.18
CA ALA A 21 12.53 8.58 -0.35
C ALA A 21 13.54 7.50 0.03
N ASP A 22 14.80 7.79 -0.13
CA ASP A 22 15.93 6.92 0.18
C ASP A 22 16.42 7.04 1.64
N ASN A 23 15.84 7.99 2.38
CA ASN A 23 16.22 8.31 3.75
C ASN A 23 14.97 8.31 4.66
N PRO A 24 14.95 7.50 5.75
CA PRO A 24 13.82 7.43 6.68
C PRO A 24 13.47 8.77 7.34
N ASP A 25 14.45 9.60 7.66
CA ASP A 25 14.19 10.91 8.30
C ASP A 25 13.48 11.86 7.32
N LYS A 26 13.94 11.88 6.06
CA LYS A 26 13.29 12.64 4.99
C LYS A 26 11.85 12.16 4.78
N LEU A 27 11.64 10.84 4.77
CA LEU A 27 10.30 10.26 4.66
C LEU A 27 9.39 10.74 5.78
N LYS A 28 9.86 10.73 7.03
CA LYS A 28 9.08 11.21 8.18
C LYS A 28 8.62 12.66 8.00
N HIS A 29 9.52 13.55 7.59
CA HIS A 29 9.15 14.95 7.33
C HIS A 29 8.11 15.11 6.21
N ILE A 30 8.22 14.32 5.13
CA ILE A 30 7.24 14.31 4.05
C ILE A 30 5.88 13.84 4.57
N ILE A 31 5.84 12.75 5.33
CA ILE A 31 4.61 12.22 5.92
C ILE A 31 3.96 13.23 6.86
N ASP A 32 4.74 13.88 7.72
CA ASP A 32 4.22 14.91 8.63
C ASP A 32 3.61 16.10 7.87
N ALA A 33 4.23 16.51 6.76
CA ALA A 33 3.69 17.57 5.91
C ALA A 33 2.38 17.16 5.23
N LEU A 34 2.32 15.93 4.69
CA LEU A 34 1.11 15.37 4.08
C LEU A 34 -0.05 15.27 5.08
N ARG A 35 0.22 14.79 6.29
CA ARG A 35 -0.78 14.72 7.36
C ARG A 35 -1.31 16.09 7.76
N LYS A 36 -0.44 17.08 7.90
CA LYS A 36 -0.85 18.47 8.15
C LYS A 36 -1.72 19.04 7.03
N GLY A 37 -1.52 18.55 5.79
CA GLY A 37 -2.37 18.86 4.64
C GLY A 37 -3.68 18.06 4.57
N GLY A 38 -3.94 17.16 5.53
CA GLY A 38 -5.16 16.34 5.59
C GLY A 38 -5.07 15.00 4.86
N MET A 39 -3.90 14.60 4.36
CA MET A 39 -3.71 13.32 3.65
C MET A 39 -3.18 12.24 4.60
N SER A 40 -3.82 11.07 4.60
CA SER A 40 -3.41 9.93 5.42
C SER A 40 -3.03 8.69 4.62
N ALA A 41 -3.46 8.55 3.36
CA ALA A 41 -3.13 7.42 2.50
C ALA A 41 -1.76 7.63 1.84
N ILE A 42 -0.80 6.78 2.19
CA ILE A 42 0.61 6.91 1.79
C ILE A 42 1.13 5.57 1.27
N GLU A 43 1.86 5.60 0.18
CA GLU A 43 2.45 4.42 -0.46
C GLU A 43 3.98 4.55 -0.52
N VAL A 44 4.68 3.52 -0.04
CA VAL A 44 6.12 3.33 -0.25
C VAL A 44 6.32 2.28 -1.33
N THR A 45 7.05 2.61 -2.41
CA THR A 45 7.25 1.66 -3.50
C THR A 45 8.43 0.72 -3.23
N MET A 46 8.31 -0.55 -3.67
CA MET A 46 9.40 -1.55 -3.56
C MET A 46 10.63 -1.21 -4.39
N THR A 47 10.56 -0.20 -5.26
CA THR A 47 11.70 0.32 -6.02
C THR A 47 12.65 1.17 -5.17
N VAL A 48 12.23 1.55 -3.97
CA VAL A 48 13.07 2.28 -3.01
C VAL A 48 14.03 1.31 -2.32
N PRO A 49 15.33 1.60 -2.23
CA PRO A 49 16.24 0.79 -1.44
C PRO A 49 15.75 0.65 0.02
N ARG A 50 15.81 -0.58 0.54
CA ARG A 50 15.36 -0.88 1.93
C ARG A 50 13.89 -0.56 2.21
N ALA A 51 13.02 -0.66 1.19
CA ALA A 51 11.60 -0.33 1.31
C ALA A 51 10.91 -1.02 2.50
N LEU A 52 11.18 -2.29 2.75
CA LEU A 52 10.59 -3.05 3.86
C LEU A 52 10.97 -2.48 5.23
N GLU A 53 12.22 -2.08 5.42
CA GLU A 53 12.68 -1.46 6.67
C GLU A 53 12.01 -0.10 6.88
N ILE A 54 11.84 0.66 5.79
CA ILE A 54 11.15 1.95 5.80
C ILE A 54 9.67 1.76 6.17
N ILE A 55 9.00 0.78 5.57
CA ILE A 55 7.60 0.43 5.88
C ILE A 55 7.47 0.05 7.35
N GLU A 56 8.35 -0.82 7.86
CA GLU A 56 8.32 -1.27 9.25
C GLU A 56 8.52 -0.11 10.25
N ALA A 57 9.53 0.72 10.02
CA ALA A 57 9.82 1.87 10.86
C ALA A 57 8.65 2.87 10.86
N THR A 58 8.07 3.14 9.68
CA THR A 58 6.92 4.05 9.51
C THR A 58 5.67 3.50 10.20
N ALA A 59 5.35 2.23 9.98
CA ALA A 59 4.19 1.57 10.60
C ALA A 59 4.31 1.57 12.13
N ARG A 60 5.50 1.31 12.65
CA ARG A 60 5.77 1.34 14.11
C ARG A 60 5.64 2.74 14.71
N SER A 61 6.10 3.77 13.98
CA SER A 61 6.09 5.16 14.45
C SER A 61 4.71 5.82 14.41
N LEU A 62 3.93 5.54 13.36
CA LEU A 62 2.69 6.27 13.08
C LEU A 62 1.41 5.42 13.28
N GLY A 63 1.56 4.09 13.30
CA GLY A 63 0.43 3.18 13.55
C GLY A 63 -0.79 3.49 12.69
N ASP A 64 -1.93 3.68 13.34
CA ASP A 64 -3.22 3.94 12.68
C ASP A 64 -3.45 5.42 12.29
N GLU A 65 -2.48 6.30 12.54
CA GLU A 65 -2.57 7.71 12.12
C GLU A 65 -2.57 7.85 10.60
N ILE A 66 -1.93 6.91 9.91
CA ILE A 66 -1.90 6.83 8.45
C ILE A 66 -2.40 5.47 7.94
N VAL A 67 -2.77 5.42 6.67
CA VAL A 67 -2.98 4.18 5.91
C VAL A 67 -1.73 3.98 5.05
N LEU A 68 -0.80 3.19 5.57
CA LEU A 68 0.46 2.92 4.87
C LEU A 68 0.30 1.75 3.91
N GLY A 69 0.60 1.95 2.65
CA GLY A 69 0.61 0.93 1.61
C GLY A 69 1.98 0.65 1.01
N VAL A 70 2.05 -0.43 0.28
CA VAL A 70 3.21 -0.81 -0.52
C VAL A 70 2.87 -0.82 -2.00
N GLY A 71 3.73 -0.23 -2.84
CA GLY A 71 3.58 -0.21 -4.29
C GLY A 71 4.67 -0.95 -5.04
N SER A 72 4.44 -1.15 -6.34
CA SER A 72 5.35 -1.87 -7.25
C SER A 72 5.57 -3.34 -6.84
N VAL A 73 4.55 -3.97 -6.26
CA VAL A 73 4.60 -5.37 -5.86
C VAL A 73 4.37 -6.27 -7.07
N LEU A 74 5.26 -7.24 -7.29
CA LEU A 74 5.24 -8.10 -8.48
C LEU A 74 5.01 -9.59 -8.17
N ASP A 75 4.99 -9.98 -6.90
CA ASP A 75 4.80 -11.37 -6.47
C ASP A 75 4.19 -11.47 -5.06
N ALA A 76 3.63 -12.63 -4.75
CA ALA A 76 2.96 -12.92 -3.48
C ALA A 76 3.93 -12.89 -2.27
N MET A 77 5.20 -13.27 -2.47
CA MET A 77 6.18 -13.25 -1.38
C MET A 77 6.50 -11.82 -0.97
N THR A 78 6.76 -10.94 -1.94
CA THR A 78 6.98 -9.51 -1.69
C THR A 78 5.76 -8.88 -1.02
N ALA A 79 4.54 -9.20 -1.46
CA ALA A 79 3.31 -8.76 -0.80
C ALA A 79 3.28 -9.20 0.66
N ARG A 80 3.53 -10.46 0.94
CA ARG A 80 3.58 -11.02 2.31
C ARG A 80 4.62 -10.33 3.18
N MET A 81 5.82 -10.10 2.67
CA MET A 81 6.88 -9.41 3.41
C MET A 81 6.48 -7.99 3.78
N ALA A 82 5.90 -7.24 2.84
CA ALA A 82 5.43 -5.88 3.08
C ALA A 82 4.27 -5.84 4.09
N ILE A 83 3.33 -6.79 4.03
CA ILE A 83 2.25 -6.93 5.00
C ILE A 83 2.81 -7.19 6.41
N ASN A 84 3.78 -8.08 6.53
CA ASN A 84 4.45 -8.37 7.81
C ASN A 84 5.20 -7.14 8.35
N ALA A 85 5.76 -6.30 7.46
CA ALA A 85 6.38 -5.03 7.82
C ALA A 85 5.37 -3.94 8.22
N GLY A 86 4.07 -4.15 8.01
CA GLY A 86 3.00 -3.25 8.45
C GLY A 86 2.23 -2.54 7.34
N ALA A 87 2.44 -2.91 6.07
CA ALA A 87 1.62 -2.39 4.98
C ALA A 87 0.14 -2.79 5.16
N ARG A 88 -0.77 -1.83 4.91
CA ARG A 88 -2.23 -1.97 5.06
C ARG A 88 -2.96 -2.08 3.74
N TYR A 89 -2.30 -1.85 2.62
CA TYR A 89 -2.80 -2.12 1.27
C TYR A 89 -1.64 -2.39 0.33
N VAL A 90 -1.93 -3.05 -0.79
CA VAL A 90 -0.94 -3.45 -1.78
C VAL A 90 -1.31 -2.87 -3.14
N VAL A 91 -0.34 -2.28 -3.84
CA VAL A 91 -0.50 -1.80 -5.22
C VAL A 91 0.44 -2.58 -6.12
N CYS A 92 -0.10 -3.12 -7.21
CA CYS A 92 0.65 -3.89 -8.20
C CYS A 92 0.54 -3.22 -9.57
N PRO A 93 1.62 -3.18 -10.37
CA PRO A 93 1.56 -2.61 -11.72
C PRO A 93 0.78 -3.49 -12.71
N VAL A 94 0.53 -4.74 -12.36
CA VAL A 94 -0.20 -5.74 -13.17
C VAL A 94 -1.11 -6.58 -12.28
N PHE A 95 -2.18 -7.12 -12.86
CA PHE A 95 -3.05 -8.06 -12.16
C PHE A 95 -2.36 -9.43 -11.99
N LYS A 96 -2.24 -9.88 -10.75
CA LYS A 96 -1.77 -11.22 -10.40
C LYS A 96 -2.65 -11.80 -9.29
N PRO A 97 -3.42 -12.87 -9.57
CA PRO A 97 -4.33 -13.47 -8.60
C PRO A 97 -3.67 -13.85 -7.28
N GLU A 98 -2.44 -14.38 -7.32
CA GLU A 98 -1.70 -14.81 -6.14
C GLU A 98 -1.36 -13.66 -5.16
N ILE A 99 -1.24 -12.42 -5.67
CA ILE A 99 -1.04 -11.25 -4.81
C ILE A 99 -2.35 -10.90 -4.11
N VAL A 100 -3.46 -10.92 -4.86
CA VAL A 100 -4.80 -10.65 -4.31
C VAL A 100 -5.16 -11.67 -3.23
N GLU A 101 -5.01 -12.97 -3.53
CA GLU A 101 -5.25 -14.04 -2.55
C GLU A 101 -4.40 -13.87 -1.27
N THR A 102 -3.12 -13.50 -1.44
CA THR A 102 -2.22 -13.28 -0.31
C THR A 102 -2.72 -12.14 0.56
N ALA A 103 -3.02 -10.97 -0.01
CA ALA A 103 -3.48 -9.82 0.76
C ALA A 103 -4.84 -10.06 1.42
N HIS A 104 -5.77 -10.73 0.73
CA HIS A 104 -7.10 -11.05 1.25
C HIS A 104 -7.05 -11.97 2.47
N ARG A 105 -6.07 -12.88 2.58
CA ARG A 105 -5.86 -13.70 3.79
C ARG A 105 -5.58 -12.85 5.05
N TYR A 106 -5.13 -11.61 4.86
CA TYR A 106 -4.86 -10.64 5.93
C TYR A 106 -5.94 -9.55 6.03
N ASP A 107 -7.06 -9.72 5.31
CA ASP A 107 -8.14 -8.73 5.23
C ASP A 107 -7.65 -7.35 4.75
N LEU A 108 -6.75 -7.35 3.75
CA LEU A 108 -6.16 -6.14 3.17
C LEU A 108 -6.59 -5.95 1.71
N PRO A 109 -6.83 -4.70 1.27
CA PRO A 109 -7.17 -4.42 -0.13
C PRO A 109 -5.95 -4.44 -1.03
N VAL A 110 -6.20 -4.76 -2.31
CA VAL A 110 -5.22 -4.71 -3.40
C VAL A 110 -5.74 -3.79 -4.49
N MET A 111 -4.85 -2.98 -5.05
CA MET A 111 -5.10 -2.14 -6.22
C MET A 111 -4.24 -2.66 -7.38
N PRO A 112 -4.74 -3.60 -8.19
CA PRO A 112 -3.99 -4.16 -9.31
C PRO A 112 -4.08 -3.26 -10.54
N GLY A 113 -2.97 -3.12 -11.26
CA GLY A 113 -2.94 -2.51 -12.58
C GLY A 113 -3.57 -3.42 -13.63
N CYS A 114 -4.44 -2.87 -14.47
CA CYS A 114 -5.10 -3.59 -15.56
C CYS A 114 -5.15 -2.70 -16.81
N PHE A 115 -4.81 -3.26 -17.96
CA PHE A 115 -4.83 -2.55 -19.24
C PHE A 115 -5.97 -2.99 -20.16
N THR A 116 -6.45 -4.20 -19.98
CA THR A 116 -7.46 -4.79 -20.87
C THR A 116 -8.78 -5.01 -20.14
N PRO A 117 -9.94 -5.03 -20.86
CA PRO A 117 -11.23 -5.36 -20.27
C PRO A 117 -11.23 -6.73 -19.56
N THR A 118 -10.50 -7.71 -20.10
CA THR A 118 -10.38 -9.05 -19.51
C THR A 118 -9.66 -9.01 -18.16
N GLU A 119 -8.55 -8.25 -18.05
CA GLU A 119 -7.84 -8.06 -16.79
C GLU A 119 -8.69 -7.32 -15.76
N ILE A 120 -9.41 -6.28 -16.18
CA ILE A 120 -10.31 -5.51 -15.31
C ILE A 120 -11.41 -6.42 -14.75
N LEU A 121 -12.03 -7.24 -15.60
CA LEU A 121 -13.06 -8.18 -15.17
C LEU A 121 -12.49 -9.20 -14.19
N ALA A 122 -11.36 -9.82 -14.52
CA ALA A 122 -10.71 -10.80 -13.65
C ALA A 122 -10.30 -10.20 -12.29
N ALA A 123 -9.81 -8.98 -12.28
CA ALA A 123 -9.47 -8.28 -11.04
C ALA A 123 -10.73 -7.98 -10.20
N HIS A 124 -11.83 -7.57 -10.83
CA HIS A 124 -13.11 -7.34 -10.17
C HIS A 124 -13.69 -8.63 -9.57
N GLU A 125 -13.64 -9.74 -10.30
CA GLU A 125 -14.11 -11.05 -9.83
C GLU A 125 -13.27 -11.61 -8.67
N ALA A 126 -11.98 -11.25 -8.63
CA ALA A 126 -11.10 -11.62 -7.54
C ALA A 126 -11.36 -10.85 -6.23
N GLY A 127 -12.22 -9.80 -6.27
CA GLY A 127 -12.61 -8.99 -5.11
C GLY A 127 -11.67 -7.85 -4.84
#